data_5ba6a4ac11b35889a88a7a925b1416a6
#
_entry.id   5ba6a4ac11b35889a88a7a925b1416a6
#
_cell.length_a   1.000
_cell.length_b   1.000
_cell.length_c   1.000
_cell.angle_alpha   90.00
_cell.angle_beta   90.00
_cell.angle_gamma   90.00
#
_symmetry.space_group_name_H-M   'P 1'
#
loop_
_entity.id
_entity.type
_entity.pdbx_description
1 polymer ?
#
loop_
_entity_poly.entity_id
_entity_poly.type
_entity_poly.pdbx_seq_one_letter_code
_entity_poly.pdbx_strand_id
1 'polypeptide(L)'
;NDAFSAAHRAHASTEGLARRLPAYAGRTMQAELEALEKALTTPKRPVMAVVGGAKVSSKIDLLANLVKKVDTLVIGGGMANTFLAAQGKDVGKSLCEHDLADTARAILDEAKTAGCKILLPTDAVVAREFKAGAANETVSVDAVPADAMILDVGPDTVAAVKAAIDAAATLVWNGPLGAF
;
A
#
# COMPACT_ATOMS: atom_id res chain seq x y z
N ASN A 1 16.10 -22.52 -1.43
CA ASN A 1 14.75 -22.03 -1.66
C ASN A 1 14.70 -21.20 -2.94
N ASP A 2 13.75 -21.50 -3.82
CA ASP A 2 13.56 -20.80 -5.10
C ASP A 2 12.15 -20.21 -5.26
N ALA A 3 11.33 -20.27 -4.20
CA ALA A 3 9.97 -19.76 -4.17
C ALA A 3 9.90 -18.44 -3.39
N PHE A 4 10.03 -17.31 -4.08
CA PHE A 4 9.94 -15.97 -3.48
C PHE A 4 8.60 -15.75 -2.77
N SER A 5 7.50 -16.18 -3.39
CA SER A 5 6.15 -16.04 -2.82
C SER A 5 5.93 -16.78 -1.49
N ALA A 6 6.76 -17.79 -1.17
CA ALA A 6 6.72 -18.53 0.08
C ALA A 6 7.84 -18.13 1.06
N ALA A 7 8.75 -17.23 0.68
CA ALA A 7 9.93 -16.88 1.48
C ALA A 7 9.61 -16.27 2.84
N HIS A 8 8.46 -15.58 2.96
CA HIS A 8 7.96 -14.98 4.21
C HIS A 8 7.23 -15.96 5.14
N ARG A 9 7.16 -17.24 4.77
CA ARG A 9 6.46 -18.27 5.54
C ARG A 9 7.44 -19.13 6.34
N ALA A 10 7.19 -19.33 7.63
CA ALA A 10 7.97 -20.22 8.50
C ALA A 10 7.60 -21.69 8.27
N HIS A 11 7.73 -22.16 7.03
CA HIS A 11 7.49 -23.57 6.68
C HIS A 11 8.74 -24.41 6.95
N ALA A 12 8.56 -25.72 7.11
CA ALA A 12 9.67 -26.67 7.30
C ALA A 12 10.71 -26.59 6.17
N SER A 13 10.25 -26.38 4.91
CA SER A 13 11.11 -26.30 3.72
C SER A 13 11.76 -24.91 3.50
N THR A 14 11.27 -23.87 4.11
CA THR A 14 11.86 -22.51 4.02
C THR A 14 12.73 -22.21 5.24
N GLU A 15 12.16 -22.23 6.44
CA GLU A 15 12.85 -21.89 7.69
C GLU A 15 13.47 -23.11 8.37
N GLY A 16 12.70 -24.21 8.49
CA GLY A 16 13.11 -25.36 9.28
C GLY A 16 14.39 -26.02 8.77
N LEU A 17 14.51 -26.22 7.47
CA LEU A 17 15.74 -26.77 6.86
C LEU A 17 16.90 -25.76 6.89
N ALA A 18 16.64 -24.48 6.69
CA ALA A 18 17.66 -23.45 6.69
C ALA A 18 18.35 -23.26 8.07
N ARG A 19 17.68 -23.65 9.15
CA ARG A 19 18.27 -23.68 10.50
C ARG A 19 19.21 -24.88 10.74
N ARG A 20 19.18 -25.89 9.88
CA ARG A 20 19.89 -27.16 10.05
C ARG A 20 20.94 -27.44 8.98
N LEU A 21 20.81 -26.81 7.84
CA LEU A 21 21.68 -27.00 6.69
C LEU A 21 22.06 -25.66 6.07
N PRO A 22 23.21 -25.54 5.38
CA PRO A 22 23.53 -24.36 4.62
C PRO A 22 22.40 -24.03 3.63
N ALA A 23 21.93 -22.79 3.63
CA ALA A 23 20.82 -22.35 2.82
C ALA A 23 21.31 -21.43 1.70
N TYR A 24 20.80 -21.68 0.50
CA TYR A 24 21.14 -20.92 -0.71
C TYR A 24 19.86 -20.48 -1.43
N ALA A 25 19.92 -19.33 -2.08
CA ALA A 25 18.86 -18.88 -3.00
C ALA A 25 18.97 -19.68 -4.31
N GLY A 26 17.82 -20.10 -4.82
CA GLY A 26 17.75 -20.61 -6.20
C GLY A 26 17.76 -19.44 -7.19
N ARG A 27 17.79 -19.73 -8.48
CA ARG A 27 17.91 -18.73 -9.55
C ARG A 27 16.71 -17.79 -9.64
N THR A 28 15.50 -18.30 -9.43
CA THR A 28 14.28 -17.47 -9.41
C THR A 28 14.28 -16.53 -8.21
N MET A 29 14.62 -17.05 -7.03
CA MET A 29 14.78 -16.23 -5.81
C MET A 29 15.86 -15.16 -6.01
N GLN A 30 17.00 -15.51 -6.61
CA GLN A 30 18.09 -14.57 -6.92
C GLN A 30 17.59 -13.43 -7.81
N ALA A 31 16.87 -13.73 -8.89
CA ALA A 31 16.34 -12.73 -9.82
C ALA A 31 15.38 -11.75 -9.12
N GLU A 32 14.50 -12.24 -8.24
CA GLU A 32 13.59 -11.40 -7.44
C GLU A 32 14.37 -10.49 -6.48
N LEU A 33 15.36 -11.02 -5.77
CA LEU A 33 16.19 -10.25 -4.85
C LEU A 33 17.01 -9.17 -5.57
N GLU A 34 17.62 -9.50 -6.70
CA GLU A 34 18.37 -8.54 -7.53
C GLU A 34 17.45 -7.44 -8.08
N ALA A 35 16.22 -7.79 -8.50
CA ALA A 35 15.24 -6.80 -8.96
C ALA A 35 14.83 -5.84 -7.83
N LEU A 36 14.56 -6.36 -6.62
CA LEU A 36 14.23 -5.55 -5.45
C LEU A 36 15.43 -4.68 -5.01
N GLU A 37 16.63 -5.22 -4.98
CA GLU A 37 17.84 -4.45 -4.66
C GLU A 37 18.02 -3.30 -5.65
N LYS A 38 17.91 -3.57 -6.95
CA LYS A 38 17.99 -2.55 -7.99
C LYS A 38 16.91 -1.48 -7.83
N ALA A 39 15.68 -1.90 -7.51
CA ALA A 39 14.54 -0.99 -7.34
C ALA A 39 14.61 -0.12 -6.09
N LEU A 40 15.31 -0.56 -5.02
CA LEU A 40 15.31 0.12 -3.73
C LEU A 40 16.67 0.71 -3.32
N THR A 41 17.77 0.22 -3.90
CA THR A 41 19.13 0.66 -3.54
C THR A 41 19.69 1.65 -4.56
N THR A 42 19.55 1.37 -5.85
CA THR A 42 20.04 2.22 -6.94
C THR A 42 19.00 2.39 -8.05
N PRO A 43 17.78 2.84 -7.72
CA PRO A 43 16.70 2.93 -8.69
C PRO A 43 16.95 4.04 -9.72
N LYS A 44 16.38 3.85 -10.91
CA LYS A 44 16.16 4.97 -11.83
C LYS A 44 15.03 5.83 -11.28
N ARG A 45 15.26 7.12 -11.12
CA ARG A 45 14.27 8.09 -10.64
C ARG A 45 13.46 8.70 -11.78
N PRO A 46 12.20 9.11 -11.59
CA PRO A 46 11.45 9.06 -10.32
C PRO A 46 11.07 7.63 -9.90
N VAL A 47 11.12 7.37 -8.59
CA VAL A 47 10.72 6.09 -7.99
C VAL A 47 9.32 6.23 -7.40
N MET A 48 8.44 5.31 -7.75
CA MET A 48 7.09 5.23 -7.20
C MET A 48 6.90 3.93 -6.43
N ALA A 49 6.27 4.01 -5.28
CA ALA A 49 5.77 2.84 -4.59
C ALA A 49 4.25 2.89 -4.48
N VAL A 50 3.61 1.74 -4.64
CA VAL A 50 2.19 1.55 -4.35
C VAL A 50 2.08 0.57 -3.19
N VAL A 51 1.45 0.99 -2.10
CA VAL A 51 1.24 0.16 -0.92
C VAL A 51 -0.24 0.16 -0.57
N GLY A 52 -0.84 -1.02 -0.66
CA GLY A 52 -2.22 -1.24 -0.25
C GLY A 52 -2.33 -2.31 0.83
N GLY A 53 -3.51 -2.47 1.36
CA GLY A 53 -3.80 -3.46 2.37
C GLY A 53 -4.87 -3.02 3.37
N ALA A 54 -5.19 -3.90 4.31
CA ALA A 54 -6.28 -3.67 5.25
C ALA A 54 -5.90 -2.71 6.40
N LYS A 55 -4.66 -2.78 6.89
CA LYS A 55 -4.26 -2.14 8.15
C LYS A 55 -2.91 -1.44 8.06
N VAL A 56 -2.84 -0.21 8.60
CA VAL A 56 -1.59 0.56 8.77
C VAL A 56 -0.64 -0.15 9.73
N SER A 57 -1.18 -0.66 10.87
CA SER A 57 -0.40 -1.34 11.93
C SER A 57 0.52 -2.44 11.40
N SER A 58 0.11 -3.12 10.32
CA SER A 58 0.92 -4.18 9.72
C SER A 58 2.06 -3.69 8.82
N LYS A 59 2.10 -2.40 8.48
CA LYS A 59 3.03 -1.83 7.49
C LYS A 59 3.66 -0.50 7.90
N ILE A 60 3.57 -0.10 9.17
CA ILE A 60 4.11 1.18 9.69
C ILE A 60 5.58 1.33 9.32
N ASP A 61 6.40 0.33 9.65
CA ASP A 61 7.85 0.36 9.38
C ASP A 61 8.15 0.41 7.88
N LEU A 62 7.35 -0.30 7.08
CA LEU A 62 7.48 -0.27 5.63
C LEU A 62 7.20 1.14 5.09
N LEU A 63 6.11 1.78 5.51
CA LEU A 63 5.75 3.12 5.06
C LEU A 63 6.78 4.15 5.49
N ALA A 64 7.22 4.13 6.76
CA ALA A 64 8.25 5.03 7.28
C ALA A 64 9.60 4.89 6.57
N ASN A 65 9.94 3.68 6.11
CA ASN A 65 11.14 3.45 5.31
C ASN A 65 10.96 3.90 3.85
N LEU A 66 9.80 3.65 3.24
CA LEU A 66 9.55 3.98 1.84
C LEU A 66 9.51 5.49 1.61
N VAL A 67 8.90 6.29 2.50
CA VAL A 67 8.84 7.75 2.34
C VAL A 67 10.21 8.42 2.21
N LYS A 68 11.27 7.78 2.72
CA LYS A 68 12.66 8.24 2.59
C LYS A 68 13.34 7.80 1.30
N LYS A 69 12.78 6.86 0.57
CA LYS A 69 13.42 6.19 -0.58
C LYS A 69 12.77 6.48 -1.92
N VAL A 70 11.48 6.83 -1.92
CA VAL A 70 10.69 7.01 -3.14
C VAL A 70 10.28 8.47 -3.34
N ASP A 71 10.06 8.86 -4.59
CA ASP A 71 9.59 10.19 -4.93
C ASP A 71 8.06 10.32 -4.81
N THR A 72 7.34 9.21 -5.03
CA THR A 72 5.89 9.13 -4.89
C THR A 72 5.49 7.85 -4.17
N LEU A 73 4.61 7.97 -3.19
CA LEU A 73 4.02 6.84 -2.46
C LEU A 73 2.50 6.90 -2.56
N VAL A 74 1.90 5.89 -3.20
CA VAL A 74 0.45 5.69 -3.23
C VAL A 74 0.06 4.79 -2.07
N ILE A 75 -0.91 5.22 -1.29
CA ILE A 75 -1.48 4.43 -0.18
C ILE A 75 -2.94 4.12 -0.52
N GLY A 76 -3.30 2.84 -0.54
CA GLY A 76 -4.64 2.36 -0.88
C GLY A 76 -5.17 1.29 0.06
N GLY A 77 -6.34 0.76 -0.28
CA GLY A 77 -7.04 -0.21 0.55
C GLY A 77 -7.54 0.37 1.88
N GLY A 78 -7.87 -0.48 2.83
CA GLY A 78 -8.31 -0.07 4.17
C GLY A 78 -7.31 0.80 4.92
N MET A 79 -6.01 0.70 4.58
CA MET A 79 -4.98 1.59 5.12
C MET A 79 -5.24 3.06 4.76
N ALA A 80 -5.65 3.35 3.53
CA ALA A 80 -5.93 4.72 3.10
C ALA A 80 -7.01 5.39 3.96
N ASN A 81 -8.00 4.62 4.43
CA ASN A 81 -9.06 5.14 5.29
C ASN A 81 -8.51 5.71 6.61
N THR A 82 -7.48 5.08 7.19
CA THR A 82 -6.81 5.59 8.39
C THR A 82 -6.12 6.93 8.12
N PHE A 83 -5.49 7.08 6.94
CA PHE A 83 -4.87 8.36 6.54
C PHE A 83 -5.93 9.44 6.24
N LEU A 84 -7.05 9.07 5.61
CA LEU A 84 -8.17 9.99 5.37
C LEU A 84 -8.78 10.46 6.69
N ALA A 85 -9.04 9.54 7.62
CA ALA A 85 -9.54 9.86 8.96
C ALA A 85 -8.55 10.75 9.74
N ALA A 86 -7.24 10.50 9.63
CA ALA A 86 -6.19 11.33 10.22
C ALA A 86 -6.19 12.77 9.69
N GLN A 87 -6.70 12.98 8.46
CA GLN A 87 -6.91 14.31 7.86
C GLN A 87 -8.27 14.93 8.22
N GLY A 88 -9.07 14.26 9.06
CA GLY A 88 -10.39 14.75 9.50
C GLY A 88 -11.55 14.41 8.55
N LYS A 89 -11.35 13.49 7.59
CA LYS A 89 -12.42 13.02 6.71
C LYS A 89 -13.25 11.94 7.40
N ASP A 90 -14.56 11.94 7.16
CA ASP A 90 -15.44 10.85 7.58
C ASP A 90 -15.29 9.68 6.60
N VAL A 91 -15.03 8.50 7.13
CA VAL A 91 -14.86 7.28 6.35
C VAL A 91 -16.02 6.28 6.54
N GLY A 92 -17.11 6.73 7.16
CA GLY A 92 -18.32 5.92 7.41
C GLY A 92 -18.02 4.64 8.18
N LYS A 93 -18.54 3.53 7.71
CA LYS A 93 -18.33 2.18 8.28
C LYS A 93 -17.10 1.47 7.71
N SER A 94 -16.22 2.19 7.02
CA SER A 94 -15.01 1.61 6.43
C SER A 94 -14.07 1.03 7.48
N LEU A 95 -13.32 0.01 7.09
CA LEU A 95 -12.20 -0.48 7.88
C LEU A 95 -11.20 0.66 8.12
N CYS A 96 -10.99 1.03 9.37
CA CYS A 96 -10.13 2.14 9.78
C CYS A 96 -9.52 1.88 11.16
N GLU A 97 -8.25 2.17 11.33
CA GLU A 97 -7.55 2.13 12.63
C GLU A 97 -7.48 3.54 13.21
N HIS A 98 -8.57 4.02 13.82
CA HIS A 98 -8.69 5.39 14.34
C HIS A 98 -7.65 5.72 15.42
N ASP A 99 -7.22 4.73 16.19
CA ASP A 99 -6.16 4.81 17.20
C ASP A 99 -4.77 5.08 16.61
N LEU A 100 -4.59 4.83 15.31
CA LEU A 100 -3.35 5.11 14.57
C LEU A 100 -3.37 6.44 13.80
N ALA A 101 -4.35 7.30 14.04
CA ALA A 101 -4.44 8.59 13.34
C ALA A 101 -3.19 9.48 13.55
N ASP A 102 -2.60 9.49 14.77
CA ASP A 102 -1.37 10.23 15.04
C ASP A 102 -0.16 9.64 14.31
N THR A 103 -0.08 8.32 14.23
CA THR A 103 0.96 7.63 13.45
C THR A 103 0.83 7.95 11.96
N ALA A 104 -0.39 7.94 11.43
CA ALA A 104 -0.63 8.30 10.03
C ALA A 104 -0.23 9.76 9.75
N ARG A 105 -0.53 10.71 10.65
CA ARG A 105 -0.08 12.11 10.55
C ARG A 105 1.43 12.22 10.56
N ALA A 106 2.11 11.51 11.46
CA ALA A 106 3.57 11.49 11.53
C ALA A 106 4.21 11.00 10.22
N ILE A 107 3.66 9.96 9.59
CA ILE A 107 4.12 9.47 8.28
C ILE A 107 3.91 10.52 7.19
N LEU A 108 2.76 11.23 7.18
CA LEU A 108 2.50 12.31 6.21
C LEU A 108 3.50 13.46 6.37
N ASP A 109 3.85 13.83 7.60
CA ASP A 109 4.80 14.91 7.87
C ASP A 109 6.24 14.49 7.56
N GLU A 110 6.61 13.24 7.83
CA GLU A 110 7.90 12.67 7.42
C GLU A 110 8.04 12.66 5.90
N ALA A 111 6.99 12.27 5.18
CA ALA A 111 6.98 12.30 3.71
C ALA A 111 7.21 13.72 3.16
N LYS A 112 6.55 14.74 3.73
CA LYS A 112 6.78 16.14 3.36
C LYS A 112 8.23 16.55 3.59
N THR A 113 8.80 16.19 4.74
CA THR A 113 10.20 16.50 5.10
C THR A 113 11.18 15.79 4.15
N ALA A 114 10.88 14.57 3.75
CA ALA A 114 11.70 13.78 2.83
C ALA A 114 11.50 14.17 1.35
N GLY A 115 10.53 15.04 1.03
CA GLY A 115 10.20 15.41 -0.35
C GLY A 115 9.43 14.32 -1.11
N CYS A 116 8.86 13.34 -0.40
CA CYS A 116 8.05 12.28 -0.98
C CYS A 116 6.60 12.74 -1.14
N LYS A 117 6.05 12.65 -2.35
CA LYS A 117 4.63 12.94 -2.62
C LYS A 117 3.77 11.75 -2.22
N ILE A 118 2.90 11.90 -1.23
CA ILE A 118 1.88 10.90 -0.92
C ILE A 118 0.64 11.14 -1.76
N LEU A 119 0.17 10.09 -2.45
CA LEU A 119 -1.11 10.05 -3.15
C LEU A 119 -2.09 9.22 -2.32
N LEU A 120 -3.11 9.87 -1.79
CA LEU A 120 -4.28 9.24 -1.17
C LEU A 120 -5.46 9.31 -2.14
N PRO A 121 -6.46 8.43 -1.99
CA PRO A 121 -7.69 8.51 -2.76
C PRO A 121 -8.38 9.87 -2.64
N THR A 122 -8.90 10.39 -3.75
CA THR A 122 -9.72 11.62 -3.80
C THR A 122 -11.19 11.31 -4.00
N ASP A 123 -11.47 10.12 -4.54
CA ASP A 123 -12.79 9.53 -4.70
C ASP A 123 -12.76 8.04 -4.37
N ALA A 124 -13.90 7.47 -4.08
CA ALA A 124 -14.01 6.08 -3.65
C ALA A 124 -15.29 5.44 -4.17
N VAL A 125 -15.21 4.14 -4.43
CA VAL A 125 -16.37 3.28 -4.63
C VAL A 125 -16.83 2.80 -3.27
N VAL A 126 -18.07 3.14 -2.90
CA VAL A 126 -18.66 2.80 -1.60
C VAL A 126 -19.85 1.89 -1.76
N ALA A 127 -20.04 1.00 -0.79
CA ALA A 127 -21.22 0.15 -0.70
C ALA A 127 -21.67 -0.02 0.76
N ARG A 128 -22.96 -0.39 0.97
CA ARG A 128 -23.51 -0.64 2.29
C ARG A 128 -23.35 -2.08 2.74
N GLU A 129 -22.95 -2.95 1.83
CA GLU A 129 -22.75 -4.38 2.09
C GLU A 129 -21.42 -4.83 1.46
N PHE A 130 -20.66 -5.63 2.20
CA PHE A 130 -19.42 -6.24 1.70
C PHE A 130 -19.75 -7.61 1.08
N LYS A 131 -20.25 -7.60 -0.15
CA LYS A 131 -20.57 -8.83 -0.90
C LYS A 131 -20.43 -8.61 -2.41
N ALA A 132 -20.23 -9.68 -3.15
CA ALA A 132 -20.22 -9.64 -4.60
C ALA A 132 -21.56 -9.13 -5.16
N GLY A 133 -21.50 -8.20 -6.12
CA GLY A 133 -22.68 -7.61 -6.76
C GLY A 133 -23.47 -6.65 -5.86
N ALA A 134 -22.93 -6.20 -4.73
CA ALA A 134 -23.57 -5.18 -3.91
C ALA A 134 -23.78 -3.89 -4.72
N ALA A 135 -24.93 -3.22 -4.48
CA ALA A 135 -25.16 -1.89 -5.00
C ALA A 135 -24.08 -0.94 -4.47
N ASN A 136 -23.45 -0.21 -5.39
CA ASN A 136 -22.35 0.70 -5.07
C ASN A 136 -22.52 2.03 -5.80
N GLU A 137 -21.81 3.02 -5.30
CA GLU A 137 -21.76 4.36 -5.89
C GLU A 137 -20.33 4.92 -5.77
N THR A 138 -19.96 5.82 -6.66
CA THR A 138 -18.71 6.56 -6.58
C THR A 138 -18.99 7.91 -5.94
N VAL A 139 -18.22 8.21 -4.88
CA VAL A 139 -18.33 9.48 -4.12
C VAL A 139 -16.96 10.11 -3.91
N SER A 140 -16.93 11.44 -3.71
CA SER A 140 -15.74 12.10 -3.17
C SER A 140 -15.42 11.56 -1.77
N VAL A 141 -14.15 11.45 -1.42
CA VAL A 141 -13.74 11.09 -0.04
C VAL A 141 -14.16 12.15 1.00
N ASP A 142 -14.61 13.31 0.58
CA ASP A 142 -15.20 14.35 1.45
C ASP A 142 -16.72 14.16 1.68
N ALA A 143 -17.34 13.20 1.01
CA ALA A 143 -18.78 12.97 1.04
C ALA A 143 -19.15 11.49 1.21
N VAL A 144 -18.35 10.74 1.94
CA VAL A 144 -18.62 9.32 2.23
C VAL A 144 -19.84 9.20 3.14
N PRO A 145 -20.89 8.46 2.73
CA PRO A 145 -22.07 8.26 3.60
C PRO A 145 -21.70 7.53 4.89
N ALA A 146 -22.24 7.98 6.02
CA ALA A 146 -21.94 7.41 7.34
C ALA A 146 -22.35 5.92 7.48
N ASP A 147 -23.26 5.43 6.65
CA ASP A 147 -23.74 4.05 6.62
C ASP A 147 -23.03 3.16 5.58
N ALA A 148 -22.12 3.73 4.79
CA ALA A 148 -21.38 3.03 3.72
C ALA A 148 -19.93 2.74 4.09
N MET A 149 -19.32 1.83 3.34
CA MET A 149 -17.91 1.43 3.44
C MET A 149 -17.20 1.78 2.14
N ILE A 150 -16.01 2.36 2.24
CA ILE A 150 -15.07 2.49 1.12
C ILE A 150 -14.52 1.10 0.81
N LEU A 151 -14.77 0.61 -0.40
CA LEU A 151 -14.34 -0.71 -0.84
C LEU A 151 -13.32 -0.66 -1.97
N ASP A 152 -13.27 0.42 -2.74
CA ASP A 152 -12.26 0.61 -3.78
C ASP A 152 -12.02 2.10 -4.04
N VAL A 153 -10.99 2.40 -4.82
CA VAL A 153 -10.71 3.75 -5.33
C VAL A 153 -11.65 4.10 -6.48
N GLY A 154 -12.00 5.38 -6.61
CA GLY A 154 -12.80 5.87 -7.70
C GLY A 154 -11.98 6.21 -8.96
N PRO A 155 -12.65 6.59 -10.05
CA PRO A 155 -12.01 6.86 -11.35
C PRO A 155 -11.02 8.02 -11.34
N ASP A 156 -11.25 9.07 -10.53
CA ASP A 156 -10.32 10.20 -10.42
C ASP A 156 -9.02 9.78 -9.76
N THR A 157 -9.10 8.97 -8.70
CA THR A 157 -7.95 8.35 -8.04
C THR A 157 -7.19 7.44 -9.01
N VAL A 158 -7.91 6.61 -9.79
CA VAL A 158 -7.30 5.76 -10.82
C VAL A 158 -6.54 6.61 -11.85
N ALA A 159 -7.13 7.71 -12.32
CA ALA A 159 -6.48 8.61 -13.27
C ALA A 159 -5.21 9.23 -12.69
N ALA A 160 -5.25 9.69 -11.43
CA ALA A 160 -4.09 10.25 -10.75
C ALA A 160 -2.96 9.21 -10.55
N VAL A 161 -3.31 7.99 -10.17
CA VAL A 161 -2.34 6.89 -10.00
C VAL A 161 -1.72 6.51 -11.35
N LYS A 162 -2.52 6.40 -12.42
CA LYS A 162 -2.01 6.13 -13.78
C LYS A 162 -1.03 7.21 -14.24
N ALA A 163 -1.36 8.48 -14.06
CA ALA A 163 -0.47 9.58 -14.41
C ALA A 163 0.86 9.52 -13.63
N ALA A 164 0.81 9.11 -12.35
CA ALA A 164 2.02 8.94 -11.55
C ALA A 164 2.85 7.73 -12.00
N ILE A 165 2.22 6.64 -12.44
CA ILE A 165 2.90 5.47 -13.02
C ILE A 165 3.60 5.86 -14.32
N ASP A 166 2.92 6.60 -15.21
CA ASP A 166 3.48 7.04 -16.49
C ASP A 166 4.71 7.95 -16.31
N ALA A 167 4.76 8.71 -15.21
CA ALA A 167 5.88 9.58 -14.86
C ALA A 167 7.04 8.85 -14.16
N ALA A 168 6.82 7.65 -13.64
CA ALA A 168 7.81 6.91 -12.87
C ALA A 168 8.78 6.14 -13.78
N ALA A 169 10.07 6.11 -13.41
CA ALA A 169 11.07 5.27 -14.04
C ALA A 169 11.25 3.92 -13.32
N THR A 170 10.86 3.85 -12.07
CA THR A 170 10.86 2.62 -11.25
C THR A 170 9.57 2.54 -10.45
N LEU A 171 8.90 1.38 -10.48
CA LEU A 171 7.69 1.10 -9.72
C LEU A 171 7.88 -0.14 -8.84
N VAL A 172 7.51 -0.01 -7.56
CA VAL A 172 7.37 -1.12 -6.61
C VAL A 172 5.91 -1.18 -6.15
N TRP A 173 5.26 -2.33 -6.26
CA TRP A 173 3.85 -2.49 -5.89
C TRP A 173 3.67 -3.61 -4.85
N ASN A 174 3.07 -3.27 -3.72
CA ASN A 174 2.74 -4.22 -2.65
C ASN A 174 1.30 -4.03 -2.15
N GLY A 175 0.46 -5.00 -2.44
CA GLY A 175 -0.92 -5.08 -1.96
C GLY A 175 -1.95 -4.36 -2.83
N PRO A 176 -3.24 -4.67 -2.62
CA PRO A 176 -4.35 -4.15 -3.42
C PRO A 176 -4.74 -2.73 -2.99
N LEU A 177 -5.33 -1.97 -3.93
CA LEU A 177 -5.91 -0.64 -3.65
C LEU A 177 -7.38 -0.71 -3.23
N GLY A 178 -8.06 -1.82 -3.51
CA GLY A 178 -9.46 -2.06 -3.16
C GLY A 178 -9.71 -3.45 -2.62
N ALA A 179 -10.96 -3.72 -2.29
CA ALA A 179 -11.45 -5.04 -1.94
C ALA A 179 -11.79 -5.85 -3.21
N PHE A 180 -11.54 -7.16 -3.18
CA PHE A 180 -11.75 -8.09 -4.29
C PHE A 180 -12.33 -9.42 -3.78
#